data_976bcda0733b66ebdccf7151d3cf21ce
#
_entry.id   976bcda0733b66ebdccf7151d3cf21ce
#
_cell.length_a   1.000
_cell.length_b   1.000
_cell.length_c   1.000
_cell.angle_alpha   90.00
_cell.angle_beta   90.00
_cell.angle_gamma   90.00
#
_symmetry.space_group_name_H-M   'P 1'
#
loop_
_entity.id
_entity.type
_entity.pdbx_description
1 polymer ?
#
loop_
_entity_poly.entity_id
_entity_poly.type
_entity_poly.pdbx_seq_one_letter_code
_entity_poly.pdbx_strand_id
1 'polypeptide(L)'
;MSKKLFVGSLSWGVNDESLRDAFSAHGEISEAVVISDRDTGRSRGFGFVTFEDDEAADKAVAALNGTELDGRTIRVDVAQAKRR
;
A
#
# COMPACT_ATOMS: atom_id res chain seq x y z
N MET A 1 -16.61 6.87 -0.32
CA MET A 1 -15.55 7.66 0.33
C MET A 1 -14.24 6.94 0.20
N SER A 2 -13.15 7.67 0.12
CA SER A 2 -11.84 7.05 -0.05
C SER A 2 -11.29 6.58 1.30
N LYS A 3 -10.39 5.63 1.24
CA LYS A 3 -9.73 5.10 2.41
C LYS A 3 -8.27 4.84 2.06
N LYS A 4 -7.38 5.28 2.93
CA LYS A 4 -5.95 5.14 2.73
C LYS A 4 -5.44 3.94 3.52
N LEU A 5 -4.61 3.13 2.88
CA LEU A 5 -4.01 1.96 3.51
C LEU A 5 -2.52 2.15 3.66
N PHE A 6 -1.99 1.67 4.78
CA PHE A 6 -0.56 1.56 5.00
C PHE A 6 -0.10 0.19 4.53
N VAL A 7 0.98 0.16 3.76
CA VAL A 7 1.56 -1.09 3.28
C VAL A 7 3.01 -1.13 3.74
N GLY A 8 3.33 -2.07 4.59
CA GLY A 8 4.67 -2.19 5.17
C GLY A 8 5.39 -3.43 4.71
N SER A 9 6.65 -3.52 5.04
CA SER A 9 7.54 -4.65 4.71
C SER A 9 7.67 -4.83 3.19
N LEU A 10 7.72 -3.73 2.46
CA LEU A 10 7.86 -3.78 1.01
C LEU A 10 9.29 -4.12 0.62
N SER A 11 9.41 -4.88 -0.46
CA SER A 11 10.71 -5.14 -1.07
C SER A 11 11.23 -3.85 -1.70
N TRP A 12 12.55 -3.72 -1.77
CA TRP A 12 13.19 -2.56 -2.38
C TRP A 12 12.84 -2.43 -3.87
N GLY A 13 12.45 -3.52 -4.51
CA GLY A 13 12.08 -3.48 -5.92
C GLY A 13 10.68 -2.96 -6.20
N VAL A 14 9.87 -2.77 -5.15
CA VAL A 14 8.51 -2.28 -5.33
C VAL A 14 8.52 -0.77 -5.49
N ASN A 15 7.94 -0.28 -6.58
CA ASN A 15 7.79 1.15 -6.81
C ASN A 15 6.30 1.51 -6.82
N ASP A 16 6.00 2.77 -7.10
CA ASP A 16 4.61 3.25 -7.07
C ASP A 16 3.74 2.44 -8.02
N GLU A 17 4.25 2.16 -9.20
CA GLU A 17 3.50 1.45 -10.22
C GLU A 17 3.25 0.00 -9.82
N SER A 18 4.28 -0.67 -9.30
CA SER A 18 4.13 -2.05 -8.83
C SER A 18 3.13 -2.15 -7.70
N LEU A 19 3.19 -1.19 -6.79
CA LEU A 19 2.28 -1.15 -5.66
C LEU A 19 0.84 -0.96 -6.13
N ARG A 20 0.64 -0.02 -7.04
CA ARG A 20 -0.69 0.22 -7.61
C ARG A 20 -1.22 -1.03 -8.30
N ASP A 21 -0.37 -1.68 -9.10
CA ASP A 21 -0.78 -2.88 -9.82
C ASP A 21 -1.20 -4.00 -8.89
N ALA A 22 -0.47 -4.17 -7.80
CA ALA A 22 -0.78 -5.23 -6.85
C ALA A 22 -2.13 -5.02 -6.19
N PHE A 23 -2.50 -3.76 -5.97
CA PHE A 23 -3.72 -3.44 -5.24
C PHE A 23 -4.92 -3.15 -6.16
N SER A 24 -4.67 -2.80 -7.42
CA SER A 24 -5.75 -2.39 -8.31
C SER A 24 -6.72 -3.52 -8.65
N ALA A 25 -6.30 -4.77 -8.45
CA ALA A 25 -7.19 -5.91 -8.64
C ALA A 25 -8.35 -5.93 -7.67
N HIS A 26 -8.26 -5.20 -6.58
CA HIS A 26 -9.27 -5.20 -5.53
C HIS A 26 -10.19 -3.98 -5.57
N GLY A 27 -9.88 -3.00 -6.42
CA GLY A 27 -10.72 -1.83 -6.56
C GLY A 27 -9.95 -0.69 -7.18
N GLU A 28 -10.67 0.39 -7.41
CA GLU A 28 -10.07 1.56 -8.06
C GLU A 28 -9.20 2.32 -7.07
N ILE A 29 -8.01 2.67 -7.51
CA ILE A 29 -7.01 3.33 -6.67
C ILE A 29 -6.86 4.77 -7.13
N SER A 30 -6.97 5.71 -6.19
CA SER A 30 -6.74 7.12 -6.49
C SER A 30 -5.28 7.49 -6.32
N GLU A 31 -4.56 6.79 -5.44
CA GLU A 31 -3.15 7.12 -5.22
C GLU A 31 -2.40 5.89 -4.71
N ALA A 32 -1.19 5.71 -5.18
CA ALA A 32 -0.29 4.68 -4.67
C ALA A 32 1.11 5.28 -4.66
N VAL A 33 1.75 5.24 -3.49
CA VAL A 33 3.06 5.86 -3.34
C VAL A 33 3.94 5.01 -2.42
N VAL A 34 5.18 4.84 -2.80
CA VAL A 34 6.18 4.17 -1.97
C VAL A 34 7.06 5.26 -1.38
N ILE A 35 7.25 5.20 -0.06
CA ILE A 35 8.04 6.21 0.63
C ILE A 35 9.53 5.84 0.49
N SER A 36 10.32 6.78 0.04
CA SER A 36 11.75 6.58 -0.17
C SER A 36 12.57 7.44 0.77
N ASP A 37 13.75 6.94 1.08
CA ASP A 37 14.70 7.68 1.88
C ASP A 37 15.35 8.75 1.00
N ARG A 38 15.34 9.99 1.43
CA ARG A 38 15.89 11.08 0.65
C ARG A 38 17.40 10.98 0.48
N ASP A 39 18.08 10.48 1.49
CA ASP A 39 19.54 10.43 1.48
C ASP A 39 20.08 9.35 0.58
N THR A 40 19.43 8.18 0.59
CA THR A 40 19.94 7.05 -0.17
C THR A 40 19.13 6.77 -1.43
N GLY A 41 17.92 7.34 -1.54
CA GLY A 41 17.03 7.06 -2.65
C GLY A 41 16.38 5.70 -2.60
N ARG A 42 16.58 4.95 -1.52
CA ARG A 42 16.01 3.62 -1.40
C ARG A 42 14.65 3.68 -0.75
N SER A 43 13.82 2.69 -1.06
CA SER A 43 12.54 2.54 -0.41
C SER A 43 12.74 2.32 1.08
N ARG A 44 11.93 2.97 1.89
CA ARG A 44 11.97 2.77 3.33
C ARG A 44 11.23 1.51 3.76
N GLY A 45 10.73 0.74 2.79
CA GLY A 45 10.06 -0.50 3.06
C GLY A 45 8.58 -0.34 3.36
N PHE A 46 8.02 0.83 3.07
CA PHE A 46 6.57 1.02 3.25
C PHE A 46 6.05 2.05 2.27
N GLY A 47 4.74 2.05 2.11
CA GLY A 47 4.07 2.99 1.24
C GLY A 47 2.62 3.12 1.61
N PHE A 48 1.87 3.83 0.80
CA PHE A 48 0.44 4.06 1.01
C PHE A 48 -0.32 3.85 -0.27
N VAL A 49 -1.51 3.29 -0.14
CA VAL A 49 -2.44 3.10 -1.27
C VAL A 49 -3.78 3.67 -0.83
N THR A 50 -4.34 4.56 -1.64
CA THR A 50 -5.66 5.12 -1.35
C THR A 50 -6.66 4.56 -2.34
N PHE A 51 -7.70 3.93 -1.82
CA PHE A 51 -8.78 3.40 -2.63
C PHE A 51 -9.91 4.42 -2.71
N GLU A 52 -10.57 4.45 -3.86
CA GLU A 52 -11.73 5.33 -4.04
C GLU A 52 -12.90 4.89 -3.17
N ASP A 53 -13.01 3.61 -2.89
CA ASP A 53 -14.12 3.02 -2.15
C ASP A 53 -13.59 2.35 -0.90
N ASP A 54 -14.17 2.69 0.27
CA ASP A 54 -13.70 2.10 1.54
C ASP A 54 -13.96 0.60 1.61
N GLU A 55 -15.01 0.10 1.00
CA GLU A 55 -15.24 -1.34 0.99
C GLU A 55 -14.14 -2.08 0.24
N ALA A 56 -13.71 -1.51 -0.89
CA ALA A 56 -12.62 -2.11 -1.66
C ALA A 56 -11.32 -2.10 -0.84
N ALA A 57 -11.10 -1.03 -0.10
CA ALA A 57 -9.92 -0.94 0.75
C ALA A 57 -9.93 -2.01 1.83
N ASP A 58 -11.08 -2.21 2.47
CA ASP A 58 -11.20 -3.23 3.52
C ASP A 58 -10.98 -4.63 2.95
N LYS A 59 -11.48 -4.89 1.76
CA LYS A 59 -11.26 -6.18 1.11
C LYS A 59 -9.79 -6.37 0.77
N ALA A 60 -9.13 -5.31 0.33
CA ALA A 60 -7.71 -5.39 0.00
C ALA A 60 -6.88 -5.69 1.25
N VAL A 61 -7.22 -5.11 2.39
CA VAL A 61 -6.54 -5.43 3.64
C VAL A 61 -6.68 -6.91 3.94
N ALA A 62 -7.90 -7.42 3.88
CA ALA A 62 -8.16 -8.83 4.20
C ALA A 62 -7.46 -9.76 3.23
N ALA A 63 -7.38 -9.38 1.96
CA ALA A 63 -6.82 -10.25 0.93
C ALA A 63 -5.30 -10.20 0.87
N LEU A 64 -4.71 -9.05 1.12
CA LEU A 64 -3.30 -8.84 0.86
C LEU A 64 -2.41 -8.80 2.10
N ASN A 65 -2.99 -8.53 3.26
CA ASN A 65 -2.19 -8.53 4.49
C ASN A 65 -1.63 -9.92 4.74
N GLY A 66 -0.30 -10.00 4.87
CA GLY A 66 0.36 -11.28 5.09
C GLY A 66 0.64 -12.06 3.83
N THR A 67 0.41 -11.47 2.67
CA THR A 67 0.74 -12.14 1.41
C THR A 67 2.11 -11.69 0.92
N GLU A 68 2.62 -12.40 -0.07
CA GLU A 68 3.94 -12.12 -0.60
C GLU A 68 3.84 -11.19 -1.80
N LEU A 69 4.66 -10.15 -1.80
CA LEU A 69 4.76 -9.24 -2.94
C LEU A 69 6.25 -9.02 -3.22
N ASP A 70 6.66 -9.37 -4.42
CA ASP A 70 8.05 -9.21 -4.87
C ASP A 70 9.03 -9.88 -3.89
N GLY A 71 8.65 -11.06 -3.41
CA GLY A 71 9.51 -11.88 -2.56
C GLY A 71 9.48 -11.56 -1.09
N ARG A 72 8.64 -10.62 -0.65
CA ARG A 72 8.54 -10.28 0.77
C ARG A 72 7.10 -10.30 1.21
N THR A 73 6.90 -10.78 2.43
CA THR A 73 5.55 -10.77 3.03
C THR A 73 5.21 -9.35 3.44
N ILE A 74 4.17 -8.79 2.88
CA ILE A 74 3.77 -7.43 3.16
C ILE A 74 2.75 -7.37 4.28
N ARG A 75 2.65 -6.21 4.91
CA ARG A 75 1.64 -5.94 5.90
C ARG A 75 0.76 -4.82 5.40
N VAL A 76 -0.54 -5.03 5.48
CA VAL A 76 -1.51 -4.04 5.01
C VAL A 76 -2.45 -3.70 6.15
N ASP A 77 -2.63 -2.43 6.40
CA ASP A 77 -3.54 -1.98 7.45
C ASP A 77 -4.14 -0.64 7.05
N VAL A 78 -5.22 -0.26 7.71
CA VAL A 78 -5.83 1.03 7.45
C VAL A 78 -4.95 2.13 8.03
N ALA A 79 -4.58 3.10 7.22
CA ALA A 79 -3.81 4.25 7.68
C ALA A 79 -4.80 5.32 8.12
N GLN A 80 -5.05 5.39 9.42
CA GLN A 80 -5.98 6.36 9.94
C GLN A 80 -5.33 7.71 10.01
N ALA A 81 -5.96 8.65 9.42
CA ALA A 81 -5.57 10.00 9.71
C ALA A 81 -6.15 10.31 11.07
N LYS A 82 -5.52 10.64 11.93
CA LYS A 82 -6.06 10.76 13.20
C LYS A 82 -6.53 12.02 13.54
N ARG A 83 -7.12 12.22 13.77
CA ARG A 83 -7.47 13.22 14.19
C ARG A 83 -7.83 13.41 15.21
N ARG A 84 -7.79 13.73 15.59
CA ARG A 84 -8.12 13.99 16.50
C ARG A 84 -8.12 14.30 16.91
#